data_5583ad51a472352c8b1d122fd6512108
#
_entry.id   5583ad51a472352c8b1d122fd6512108
#
_cell.length_a   1.000
_cell.length_b   1.000
_cell.length_c   1.000
_cell.angle_alpha   90.00
_cell.angle_beta   90.00
_cell.angle_gamma   90.00
#
_symmetry.space_group_name_H-M   'P 1'
#
loop_
_entity.id
_entity.type
_entity.pdbx_description
1 polymer ?
#
loop_
_entity_poly.entity_id
_entity_poly.type
_entity_poly.pdbx_seq_one_letter_code
_entity_poly.pdbx_strand_id
1 'polypeptide(L)'
;MVELGVLLATGSGVAKDEAQARKLFERAAEAGNPRGATNLAALSAGGGAPSDPVKARALLARAAETNSAEAQYQLGMMTAEGIGGPKDDVAARSLFERAAAQGHPGALERMGAFAQSGRGGPQDSSAAKAYYEKAAALGNEDAKAALKRAECPYVIKDKRGNFVSNLCF
;
A
#
# COMPACT_ATOMS: atom_id res chain seq x y z
N MET A 1 -19.28 -10.58 10.11
CA MET A 1 -18.10 -10.22 10.93
C MET A 1 -17.35 -9.01 10.37
N VAL A 2 -16.92 -9.03 9.11
CA VAL A 2 -16.13 -7.93 8.52
C VAL A 2 -16.91 -6.61 8.51
N GLU A 3 -18.15 -6.61 8.06
CA GLU A 3 -18.97 -5.38 7.99
C GLU A 3 -19.17 -4.73 9.37
N LEU A 4 -19.47 -5.54 10.40
CA LEU A 4 -19.57 -5.02 11.77
C LEU A 4 -18.22 -4.46 12.26
N GLY A 5 -17.11 -5.13 11.91
CA GLY A 5 -15.76 -4.62 12.22
C GLY A 5 -15.50 -3.26 11.57
N VAL A 6 -15.93 -3.07 10.32
CA VAL A 6 -15.80 -1.76 9.63
C VAL A 6 -16.64 -0.69 10.32
N LEU A 7 -17.89 -0.97 10.69
CA LEU A 7 -18.74 -0.01 11.41
C LEU A 7 -18.11 0.42 12.75
N LEU A 8 -17.59 -0.54 13.51
CA LEU A 8 -16.92 -0.27 14.79
C LEU A 8 -15.59 0.49 14.60
N ALA A 9 -14.84 0.19 13.55
CA ALA A 9 -13.59 0.88 13.27
C ALA A 9 -13.80 2.34 12.86
N THR A 10 -14.87 2.61 12.11
CA THR A 10 -15.19 3.96 11.60
C THR A 10 -16.08 4.78 12.53
N GLY A 11 -16.85 4.13 13.40
CA GLY A 11 -17.90 4.76 14.21
C GLY A 11 -19.16 5.11 13.41
N SER A 12 -19.38 4.46 12.26
CA SER A 12 -20.51 4.75 11.39
C SER A 12 -21.79 4.09 11.92
N GLY A 13 -22.65 4.88 12.55
CA GLY A 13 -23.93 4.44 13.12
C GLY A 13 -23.82 3.66 14.44
N VAL A 14 -22.60 3.45 14.94
CA VAL A 14 -22.30 2.80 16.24
C VAL A 14 -21.15 3.55 16.93
N ALA A 15 -21.00 3.38 18.23
CA ALA A 15 -19.83 3.92 18.93
C ALA A 15 -18.55 3.28 18.36
N LYS A 16 -17.53 4.11 18.12
CA LYS A 16 -16.24 3.64 17.61
C LYS A 16 -15.57 2.75 18.67
N ASP A 17 -15.20 1.53 18.27
CA ASP A 17 -14.46 0.56 19.09
C ASP A 17 -13.44 -0.21 18.22
N GLU A 18 -12.25 0.34 18.14
CA GLU A 18 -11.16 -0.28 17.35
C GLU A 18 -10.70 -1.62 17.94
N ALA A 19 -10.85 -1.82 19.26
CA ALA A 19 -10.46 -3.08 19.89
C ALA A 19 -11.40 -4.22 19.51
N GLN A 20 -12.70 -3.96 19.49
CA GLN A 20 -13.68 -4.94 18.99
C GLN A 20 -13.56 -5.15 17.48
N ALA A 21 -13.36 -4.07 16.70
CA ALA A 21 -13.15 -4.18 15.26
C ALA A 21 -11.98 -5.11 14.94
N ARG A 22 -10.86 -4.94 15.64
CA ARG A 22 -9.66 -5.78 15.51
C ARG A 22 -9.97 -7.25 15.75
N LYS A 23 -10.64 -7.59 16.85
CA LYS A 23 -11.03 -8.97 17.16
C LYS A 23 -11.92 -9.59 16.07
N LEU A 24 -12.82 -8.80 15.49
CA LEU A 24 -13.68 -9.27 14.41
C LEU A 24 -12.91 -9.51 13.13
N PHE A 25 -11.95 -8.63 12.79
CA PHE A 25 -11.08 -8.78 11.62
C PHE A 25 -10.13 -9.97 11.78
N GLU A 26 -9.54 -10.17 12.97
CA GLU A 26 -8.71 -11.35 13.27
C GLU A 26 -9.50 -12.65 13.06
N ARG A 27 -10.67 -12.77 13.66
CA ARG A 27 -11.54 -13.95 13.49
C ARG A 27 -11.94 -14.18 12.03
N ALA A 28 -12.21 -13.10 11.29
CA ALA A 28 -12.53 -13.21 9.86
C ALA A 28 -11.31 -13.69 9.05
N ALA A 29 -10.13 -13.16 9.34
CA ALA A 29 -8.89 -13.57 8.68
C ALA A 29 -8.49 -15.01 9.01
N GLU A 30 -8.63 -15.43 10.27
CA GLU A 30 -8.41 -16.81 10.70
C GLU A 30 -9.36 -17.80 10.00
N ALA A 31 -10.59 -17.38 9.73
CA ALA A 31 -11.56 -18.11 8.93
C ALA A 31 -11.29 -18.06 7.40
N GLY A 32 -10.15 -17.49 6.98
CA GLY A 32 -9.75 -17.45 5.58
C GLY A 32 -10.36 -16.30 4.77
N ASN A 33 -11.03 -15.33 5.41
CA ASN A 33 -11.57 -14.17 4.69
C ASN A 33 -10.48 -13.12 4.43
N PRO A 34 -10.11 -12.84 3.15
CA PRO A 34 -9.03 -11.90 2.84
C PRO A 34 -9.34 -10.47 3.29
N ARG A 35 -10.61 -10.03 3.26
CA ARG A 35 -11.02 -8.71 3.75
C ARG A 35 -10.80 -8.54 5.26
N GLY A 36 -10.85 -9.63 6.03
CA GLY A 36 -10.48 -9.61 7.44
C GLY A 36 -9.01 -9.25 7.64
N ALA A 37 -8.12 -9.91 6.90
CA ALA A 37 -6.68 -9.68 6.97
C ALA A 37 -6.29 -8.26 6.50
N THR A 38 -6.90 -7.78 5.41
CA THR A 38 -6.61 -6.44 4.86
C THR A 38 -7.11 -5.33 5.78
N ASN A 39 -8.31 -5.45 6.36
CA ASN A 39 -8.84 -4.49 7.31
C ASN A 39 -8.03 -4.46 8.62
N LEU A 40 -7.53 -5.62 9.07
CA LEU A 40 -6.63 -5.71 10.22
C LEU A 40 -5.32 -4.93 9.95
N ALA A 41 -4.74 -5.07 8.76
CA ALA A 41 -3.54 -4.33 8.35
C ALA A 41 -3.82 -2.83 8.25
N ALA A 42 -4.96 -2.43 7.69
CA ALA A 42 -5.36 -1.02 7.57
C ALA A 42 -5.53 -0.35 8.95
N LEU A 43 -6.15 -1.03 9.93
CA LEU A 43 -6.20 -0.54 11.31
C LEU A 43 -4.82 -0.33 11.92
N SER A 44 -3.85 -1.12 11.49
CA SER A 44 -2.46 -1.04 11.97
C SER A 44 -1.71 0.15 11.37
N ALA A 45 -1.99 0.50 10.11
CA ALA A 45 -1.41 1.65 9.42
C ALA A 45 -1.96 2.99 9.93
N GLY A 46 -3.18 3.00 10.46
CA GLY A 46 -3.86 4.20 10.99
C GLY A 46 -3.39 4.67 12.37
N GLY A 47 -2.26 4.16 12.89
CA GLY A 47 -1.66 4.60 14.16
C GLY A 47 -2.01 3.73 15.37
N GLY A 48 -2.90 2.76 15.21
CA GLY A 48 -3.06 1.66 16.16
C GLY A 48 -2.08 0.55 15.78
N ALA A 49 -0.94 0.43 16.50
CA ALA A 49 -0.03 -0.69 16.27
C ALA A 49 -0.81 -2.01 16.28
N PRO A 50 -0.55 -2.96 15.35
CA PRO A 50 -1.11 -4.28 15.47
C PRO A 50 -0.69 -4.85 16.82
N SER A 51 -1.61 -5.47 17.53
CA SER A 51 -1.27 -6.18 18.77
C SER A 51 -0.22 -7.26 18.54
N ASP A 52 -0.12 -7.74 17.29
CA ASP A 52 0.89 -8.69 16.83
C ASP A 52 1.14 -8.52 15.31
N PRO A 53 2.18 -7.78 14.90
CA PRO A 53 2.50 -7.57 13.49
C PRO A 53 2.96 -8.86 12.78
N VAL A 54 3.51 -9.84 13.52
CA VAL A 54 3.90 -11.13 12.96
C VAL A 54 2.65 -11.91 12.57
N LYS A 55 1.65 -11.96 13.47
CA LYS A 55 0.37 -12.60 13.19
C LYS A 55 -0.36 -11.92 12.03
N ALA A 56 -0.41 -10.58 12.00
CA ALA A 56 -1.04 -9.83 10.91
C ALA A 56 -0.40 -10.15 9.56
N ARG A 57 0.93 -10.16 9.50
CA ARG A 57 1.68 -10.53 8.27
C ARG A 57 1.40 -11.97 7.84
N ALA A 58 1.34 -12.93 8.77
CA ALA A 58 1.02 -14.32 8.46
C ALA A 58 -0.41 -14.48 7.90
N LEU A 59 -1.39 -13.77 8.46
CA LEU A 59 -2.78 -13.78 7.96
C LEU A 59 -2.88 -13.13 6.57
N LEU A 60 -2.15 -12.04 6.32
CA LEU A 60 -2.06 -11.43 4.99
C LEU A 60 -1.39 -12.35 3.97
N ALA A 61 -0.35 -13.11 4.37
CA ALA A 61 0.30 -14.08 3.49
C ALA A 61 -0.70 -15.14 3.01
N ARG A 62 -1.48 -15.71 3.92
CA ARG A 62 -2.56 -16.65 3.57
C ARG A 62 -3.61 -16.02 2.66
N ALA A 63 -4.01 -14.77 2.93
CA ALA A 63 -4.97 -14.06 2.10
C ALA A 63 -4.40 -13.75 0.70
N ALA A 64 -3.11 -13.45 0.57
CA ALA A 64 -2.43 -13.22 -0.70
C ALA A 64 -2.37 -14.48 -1.60
N GLU A 65 -2.37 -15.67 -1.00
CA GLU A 65 -2.46 -16.96 -1.72
C GLU A 65 -3.81 -17.16 -2.40
N THR A 66 -4.88 -16.57 -1.88
CA THR A 66 -6.22 -16.60 -2.51
C THR A 66 -6.37 -15.63 -3.69
N ASN A 67 -5.26 -15.10 -4.20
CA ASN A 67 -5.18 -14.14 -5.30
C ASN A 67 -5.89 -12.79 -5.03
N SER A 68 -6.02 -12.38 -3.78
CA SER A 68 -6.51 -11.05 -3.40
C SER A 68 -5.47 -9.97 -3.71
N ALA A 69 -5.74 -9.09 -4.68
CA ALA A 69 -4.84 -7.99 -5.03
C ALA A 69 -4.57 -7.06 -3.84
N GLU A 70 -5.60 -6.76 -3.05
CA GLU A 70 -5.46 -5.95 -1.83
C GLU A 70 -4.56 -6.63 -0.80
N ALA A 71 -4.71 -7.95 -0.56
CA ALA A 71 -3.86 -8.67 0.38
C ALA A 71 -2.40 -8.75 -0.11
N GLN A 72 -2.19 -8.96 -1.41
CA GLN A 72 -0.86 -8.93 -2.03
C GLN A 72 -0.20 -7.55 -1.88
N TYR A 73 -0.95 -6.48 -2.11
CA TYR A 73 -0.47 -5.11 -1.93
C TYR A 73 -0.08 -4.84 -0.46
N GLN A 74 -0.96 -5.15 0.49
CA GLN A 74 -0.72 -4.92 1.92
C GLN A 74 0.46 -5.76 2.45
N LEU A 75 0.57 -7.02 2.03
CA LEU A 75 1.70 -7.87 2.36
C LEU A 75 3.00 -7.31 1.76
N GLY A 76 2.94 -6.80 0.52
CA GLY A 76 4.06 -6.14 -0.14
C GLY A 76 4.55 -4.93 0.65
N MET A 77 3.63 -4.10 1.16
CA MET A 77 3.96 -2.96 2.02
C MET A 77 4.66 -3.40 3.31
N MET A 78 4.09 -4.36 4.04
CA MET A 78 4.69 -4.89 5.26
C MET A 78 6.08 -5.50 5.00
N THR A 79 6.25 -6.18 3.87
CA THR A 79 7.52 -6.81 3.48
C THR A 79 8.57 -5.76 3.10
N ALA A 80 8.18 -4.70 2.39
CA ALA A 80 9.05 -3.59 2.00
C ALA A 80 9.54 -2.75 3.20
N GLU A 81 8.76 -2.71 4.27
CA GLU A 81 9.06 -1.94 5.49
C GLU A 81 9.65 -2.80 6.62
N GLY A 82 9.60 -4.14 6.49
CA GLY A 82 10.05 -5.07 7.52
C GLY A 82 9.10 -5.17 8.71
N ILE A 83 7.81 -4.89 8.50
CA ILE A 83 6.79 -4.97 9.55
C ILE A 83 6.40 -6.44 9.74
N GLY A 84 6.53 -6.94 10.97
CA GLY A 84 6.19 -8.32 11.32
C GLY A 84 7.13 -9.37 10.74
N GLY A 85 8.34 -8.96 10.26
CA GLY A 85 9.36 -9.86 9.74
C GLY A 85 10.49 -9.09 9.04
N PRO A 86 11.45 -9.78 8.44
CA PRO A 86 12.57 -9.11 7.78
C PRO A 86 12.08 -8.27 6.59
N LYS A 87 12.78 -7.16 6.37
CA LYS A 87 12.62 -6.34 5.16
C LYS A 87 13.16 -7.12 3.96
N ASP A 88 12.37 -7.16 2.88
CA ASP A 88 12.75 -7.82 1.63
C ASP A 88 12.14 -7.08 0.44
N ASP A 89 12.95 -6.25 -0.24
CA ASP A 89 12.50 -5.46 -1.38
C ASP A 89 12.24 -6.33 -2.63
N VAL A 90 12.91 -7.50 -2.76
CA VAL A 90 12.67 -8.42 -3.88
C VAL A 90 11.32 -9.10 -3.74
N ALA A 91 11.05 -9.65 -2.56
CA ALA A 91 9.76 -10.26 -2.26
C ALA A 91 8.61 -9.24 -2.33
N ALA A 92 8.82 -8.02 -1.82
CA ALA A 92 7.83 -6.94 -1.90
C ALA A 92 7.51 -6.57 -3.35
N ARG A 93 8.53 -6.44 -4.21
CA ARG A 93 8.35 -6.18 -5.65
C ARG A 93 7.49 -7.25 -6.32
N SER A 94 7.76 -8.52 -6.06
CA SER A 94 6.96 -9.64 -6.60
C SER A 94 5.50 -9.58 -6.16
N LEU A 95 5.24 -9.22 -4.90
CA LEU A 95 3.88 -9.05 -4.39
C LEU A 95 3.16 -7.87 -5.04
N PHE A 96 3.84 -6.72 -5.20
CA PHE A 96 3.29 -5.57 -5.92
C PHE A 96 3.03 -5.89 -7.39
N GLU A 97 3.92 -6.64 -8.05
CA GLU A 97 3.73 -7.06 -9.43
C GLU A 97 2.47 -7.92 -9.61
N ARG A 98 2.23 -8.88 -8.72
CA ARG A 98 1.01 -9.70 -8.71
C ARG A 98 -0.25 -8.86 -8.50
N ALA A 99 -0.24 -7.92 -7.57
CA ALA A 99 -1.36 -7.02 -7.35
C ALA A 99 -1.56 -6.03 -8.52
N ALA A 100 -0.48 -5.51 -9.09
CA ALA A 100 -0.50 -4.61 -10.25
C ALA A 100 -1.04 -5.29 -11.51
N ALA A 101 -0.73 -6.59 -11.71
CA ALA A 101 -1.30 -7.39 -12.80
C ALA A 101 -2.82 -7.51 -12.72
N GLN A 102 -3.41 -7.37 -11.53
CA GLN A 102 -4.85 -7.32 -11.30
C GLN A 102 -5.42 -5.88 -11.38
N GLY A 103 -4.60 -4.89 -11.72
CA GLY A 103 -5.02 -3.51 -11.84
C GLY A 103 -5.13 -2.77 -10.49
N HIS A 104 -4.49 -3.23 -9.43
CA HIS A 104 -4.53 -2.53 -8.14
C HIS A 104 -3.77 -1.20 -8.21
N PRO A 105 -4.45 -0.02 -8.03
CA PRO A 105 -3.84 1.29 -8.29
C PRO A 105 -2.62 1.59 -7.41
N GLY A 106 -2.70 1.24 -6.11
CA GLY A 106 -1.59 1.43 -5.18
C GLY A 106 -0.40 0.53 -5.50
N ALA A 107 -0.64 -0.70 -5.99
CA ALA A 107 0.43 -1.60 -6.39
C ALA A 107 1.13 -1.12 -7.66
N LEU A 108 0.39 -0.59 -8.62
CA LEU A 108 0.95 0.06 -9.83
C LEU A 108 1.83 1.26 -9.44
N GLU A 109 1.37 2.11 -8.51
CA GLU A 109 2.16 3.23 -7.99
C GLU A 109 3.46 2.72 -7.34
N ARG A 110 3.37 1.71 -6.46
CA ARG A 110 4.56 1.11 -5.81
C ARG A 110 5.52 0.49 -6.83
N MET A 111 5.02 -0.18 -7.86
CA MET A 111 5.86 -0.70 -8.96
C MET A 111 6.59 0.43 -9.69
N GLY A 112 5.93 1.57 -9.93
CA GLY A 112 6.56 2.77 -10.45
C GLY A 112 7.70 3.28 -9.56
N ALA A 113 7.45 3.41 -8.26
CA ALA A 113 8.46 3.85 -7.29
C ALA A 113 9.64 2.87 -7.16
N PHE A 114 9.39 1.58 -7.18
CA PHE A 114 10.42 0.53 -7.11
C PHE A 114 11.26 0.49 -8.38
N ALA A 115 10.64 0.62 -9.57
CA ALA A 115 11.36 0.70 -10.84
C ALA A 115 12.22 1.99 -10.92
N GLN A 116 11.69 3.12 -10.45
CA GLN A 116 12.40 4.39 -10.44
C GLN A 116 13.64 4.38 -9.53
N SER A 117 13.56 3.70 -8.38
CA SER A 117 14.65 3.64 -7.38
C SER A 117 15.54 2.41 -7.50
N GLY A 118 15.19 1.43 -8.33
CA GLY A 118 15.91 0.15 -8.41
C GLY A 118 15.72 -0.75 -7.19
N ARG A 119 14.66 -0.56 -6.40
CA ARG A 119 14.35 -1.41 -5.24
C ARG A 119 13.87 -2.79 -5.69
N GLY A 120 14.48 -3.82 -5.16
CA GLY A 120 14.13 -5.21 -5.45
C GLY A 120 14.41 -5.65 -6.90
N GLY A 121 15.18 -4.85 -7.68
CA GLY A 121 15.51 -5.17 -9.07
C GLY A 121 16.21 -4.00 -9.77
N PRO A 122 16.42 -4.08 -11.08
CA PRO A 122 17.08 -3.01 -11.83
C PRO A 122 16.26 -1.71 -11.82
N GLN A 123 16.97 -0.58 -11.82
CA GLN A 123 16.36 0.72 -12.04
C GLN A 123 15.94 0.85 -13.51
N ASP A 124 14.68 1.25 -13.74
CA ASP A 124 14.11 1.45 -15.07
C ASP A 124 13.10 2.59 -15.05
N SER A 125 13.54 3.77 -15.49
CA SER A 125 12.71 4.98 -15.52
C SER A 125 11.58 4.89 -16.55
N SER A 126 11.76 4.11 -17.64
CA SER A 126 10.72 3.92 -18.64
C SER A 126 9.58 3.05 -18.10
N ALA A 127 9.94 1.93 -17.46
CA ALA A 127 8.97 1.08 -16.76
C ALA A 127 8.28 1.86 -15.63
N ALA A 128 9.01 2.68 -14.86
CA ALA A 128 8.45 3.50 -13.80
C ALA A 128 7.36 4.44 -14.35
N LYS A 129 7.64 5.16 -15.44
CA LYS A 129 6.68 6.04 -16.10
C LYS A 129 5.42 5.28 -16.53
N ALA A 130 5.57 4.13 -17.18
CA ALA A 130 4.45 3.30 -17.65
C ALA A 130 3.57 2.80 -16.49
N TYR A 131 4.16 2.44 -15.34
CA TYR A 131 3.41 2.05 -14.16
C TYR A 131 2.66 3.25 -13.54
N TYR A 132 3.28 4.42 -13.43
CA TYR A 132 2.62 5.62 -12.94
C TYR A 132 1.46 6.07 -13.86
N GLU A 133 1.63 5.99 -15.19
CA GLU A 133 0.56 6.30 -16.15
C GLU A 133 -0.66 5.39 -15.94
N LYS A 134 -0.45 4.08 -15.78
CA LYS A 134 -1.53 3.13 -15.48
C LYS A 134 -2.20 3.42 -14.14
N ALA A 135 -1.43 3.71 -13.09
CA ALA A 135 -1.98 4.05 -11.79
C ALA A 135 -2.78 5.35 -11.82
N ALA A 136 -2.27 6.38 -12.51
CA ALA A 136 -2.93 7.67 -12.67
C ALA A 136 -4.25 7.56 -13.45
N ALA A 137 -4.30 6.69 -14.47
CA ALA A 137 -5.52 6.40 -15.23
C ALA A 137 -6.60 5.74 -14.34
N LEU A 138 -6.20 5.02 -13.30
CA LEU A 138 -7.09 4.46 -12.27
C LEU A 138 -7.39 5.42 -11.12
N GLY A 139 -6.98 6.68 -11.23
CA GLY A 139 -7.28 7.72 -10.25
C GLY A 139 -6.29 7.84 -9.09
N ASN A 140 -5.12 7.17 -9.15
CA ASN A 140 -4.11 7.28 -8.09
C ASN A 140 -3.45 8.67 -8.12
N GLU A 141 -3.66 9.47 -7.08
CA GLU A 141 -3.15 10.84 -7.00
C GLU A 141 -1.63 10.93 -6.81
N ASP A 142 -1.04 9.97 -6.09
CA ASP A 142 0.42 9.92 -5.90
C ASP A 142 1.14 9.65 -7.23
N ALA A 143 0.57 8.79 -8.08
CA ALA A 143 1.07 8.53 -9.42
C ALA A 143 0.93 9.75 -10.34
N LYS A 144 -0.18 10.48 -10.28
CA LYS A 144 -0.35 11.75 -11.01
C LYS A 144 0.70 12.78 -10.57
N ALA A 145 0.95 12.89 -9.26
CA ALA A 145 1.96 13.77 -8.71
C ALA A 145 3.38 13.35 -9.12
N ALA A 146 3.66 12.04 -9.21
CA ALA A 146 4.94 11.52 -9.66
C ALA A 146 5.21 11.86 -11.14
N LEU A 147 4.22 11.67 -12.01
CA LEU A 147 4.32 12.04 -13.43
C LEU A 147 4.55 13.55 -13.60
N LYS A 148 3.77 14.37 -12.89
CA LYS A 148 3.96 15.83 -12.94
C LYS A 148 5.36 16.26 -12.49
N ARG A 149 5.93 15.61 -11.46
CA ARG A 149 7.32 15.88 -11.04
C ARG A 149 8.34 15.47 -12.10
N ALA A 150 8.10 14.39 -12.83
CA ALA A 150 8.97 13.94 -13.91
C ALA A 150 8.93 14.86 -15.14
N GLU A 151 7.78 15.45 -15.43
CA GLU A 151 7.61 16.46 -16.49
C GLU A 151 8.22 17.81 -16.13
N CYS A 152 8.26 18.15 -14.84
CA CYS A 152 8.77 19.43 -14.34
C CYS A 152 9.98 19.20 -13.40
N PRO A 153 11.14 18.83 -13.92
CA PRO A 153 12.28 18.41 -13.09
C PRO A 153 12.95 19.57 -12.33
N TYR A 154 12.67 20.82 -12.71
CA TYR A 154 13.28 21.98 -12.06
C TYR A 154 12.38 22.53 -10.96
N VAL A 155 12.90 22.48 -9.74
CA VAL A 155 12.24 23.04 -8.55
C VAL A 155 12.82 24.44 -8.29
N ILE A 156 11.97 25.46 -8.35
CA ILE A 156 12.35 26.81 -7.93
C ILE A 156 12.17 26.89 -6.41
N LYS A 157 13.26 27.23 -5.73
CA LYS A 157 13.28 27.50 -4.28
C LYS A 157 13.53 28.98 -4.04
N ASP A 158 12.93 29.53 -2.98
CA ASP A 158 13.25 30.87 -2.51
C ASP A 158 14.67 30.94 -1.90
N LYS A 159 15.10 32.16 -1.53
CA LYS A 159 16.41 32.36 -0.91
C LYS A 159 16.59 31.66 0.45
N ARG A 160 15.49 31.18 1.04
CA ARG A 160 15.47 30.42 2.30
C ARG A 160 15.41 28.90 2.07
N GLY A 161 15.36 28.46 0.78
CA GLY A 161 15.30 27.05 0.41
C GLY A 161 13.87 26.46 0.38
N ASN A 162 12.83 27.27 0.59
CA ASN A 162 11.44 26.80 0.52
C ASN A 162 11.00 26.63 -0.92
N PHE A 163 10.14 25.64 -1.15
CA PHE A 163 9.52 25.40 -2.46
C PHE A 163 8.68 26.59 -2.89
N VAL A 164 8.89 27.08 -4.10
CA VAL A 164 8.09 28.16 -4.71
C VAL A 164 7.22 27.61 -5.84
N SER A 165 7.84 26.95 -6.81
CA SER A 165 7.14 26.36 -7.95
C SER A 165 7.99 25.34 -8.69
N ASN A 166 7.39 24.58 -9.61
CA ASN A 166 8.11 23.78 -10.60
C ASN A 166 8.21 24.58 -11.92
N LEU A 167 9.35 24.53 -12.57
CA LEU A 167 9.52 25.06 -13.92
C LEU A 167 9.37 23.92 -14.92
N CYS A 168 8.34 24.03 -15.75
CA CYS A 168 8.07 23.13 -16.87
C CYS A 168 8.40 23.87 -18.16
N PHE A 169 9.16 23.24 -19.05
CA PHE A 169 9.46 23.72 -20.39
C PHE A 169 8.65 22.94 -21.44
#